data_c6ebded8e7f9c1d8bd5943e8ac24654e
#
_entry.id   c6ebded8e7f9c1d8bd5943e8ac24654e
#
_cell.length_a   1.000
_cell.length_b   1.000
_cell.length_c   1.000
_cell.angle_alpha   90.00
_cell.angle_beta   90.00
_cell.angle_gamma   90.00
#
_symmetry.space_group_name_H-M   'P 1'
#
loop_
_entity.id
_entity.type
_entity.pdbx_description
1 polymer ?
#
loop_
_entity_poly.entity_id
_entity_poly.type
_entity_poly.pdbx_seq_one_letter_code
_entity_poly.pdbx_strand_id
1 'polypeptide(L)'
;TPSASTTSYTVKSLKAGTAGYRFRIRAYKTVSGTKKYSSWSSEVKVNTNPYGVGGFSVKSKFSVSVTLQWNKGTTASGYELQQYKNGKWTTIYTADKATVTSYTVKNLKAGTAGYQFRIRAYKTYGTKKQYGSWSKVIKVNTNPYGVGGFKVKSTAKNSVTLQWNKGTTASGYVIEKWNGNKWVHVARITSASTTTYTVNGLKSNTSYQFKIRAFKSYSTGNQYGTCLLYTSPS
;
A
#
# COMPACT_ATOMS: atom_id res chain seq x y z
N THR A 1 -41.51 20.62 -8.19
CA THR A 1 -41.00 21.67 -9.11
C THR A 1 -40.32 22.74 -8.29
N PRO A 2 -39.06 23.15 -8.59
CA PRO A 2 -38.36 24.20 -7.82
C PRO A 2 -39.13 25.53 -7.89
N SER A 3 -39.01 26.36 -6.82
CA SER A 3 -39.56 27.72 -6.80
C SER A 3 -38.81 28.63 -7.80
N ALA A 4 -39.40 29.81 -8.14
CA ALA A 4 -38.78 30.76 -9.04
C ALA A 4 -37.44 31.33 -8.48
N SER A 5 -37.23 31.29 -7.19
CA SER A 5 -35.96 31.68 -6.51
C SER A 5 -34.89 30.60 -6.58
N THR A 6 -35.19 29.38 -7.00
CA THR A 6 -34.23 28.27 -7.04
C THR A 6 -33.36 28.43 -8.30
N THR A 7 -32.06 28.66 -8.09
CA THR A 7 -31.05 28.85 -9.15
C THR A 7 -30.20 27.60 -9.42
N SER A 8 -30.37 26.53 -8.64
CA SER A 8 -29.65 25.27 -8.79
C SER A 8 -30.53 24.06 -8.54
N TYR A 9 -30.25 22.97 -9.24
CA TYR A 9 -30.92 21.68 -9.05
C TYR A 9 -29.94 20.53 -9.22
N THR A 10 -29.95 19.59 -8.27
CA THR A 10 -29.11 18.38 -8.33
C THR A 10 -29.93 17.22 -8.90
N VAL A 11 -29.56 16.75 -10.08
CA VAL A 11 -30.11 15.53 -10.67
C VAL A 11 -29.42 14.32 -10.00
N LYS A 12 -30.22 13.50 -9.34
CA LYS A 12 -29.76 12.30 -8.61
C LYS A 12 -29.95 11.03 -9.44
N SER A 13 -29.41 9.91 -8.93
CA SER A 13 -29.58 8.55 -9.50
C SER A 13 -29.05 8.39 -10.92
N LEU A 14 -28.09 9.20 -11.32
CA LEU A 14 -27.37 9.01 -12.59
C LEU A 14 -26.40 7.83 -12.48
N LYS A 15 -26.24 7.08 -13.57
CA LYS A 15 -25.31 5.96 -13.65
C LYS A 15 -23.87 6.49 -13.73
N ALA A 16 -23.00 6.01 -12.84
CA ALA A 16 -21.59 6.41 -12.81
C ALA A 16 -20.86 5.98 -14.10
N GLY A 17 -19.85 6.76 -14.51
CA GLY A 17 -19.03 6.47 -15.68
C GLY A 17 -19.80 6.46 -17.00
N THR A 18 -20.89 7.20 -17.09
CA THR A 18 -21.76 7.28 -18.27
C THR A 18 -21.57 8.61 -18.99
N ALA A 19 -21.47 8.55 -20.31
CA ALA A 19 -21.34 9.73 -21.17
C ALA A 19 -22.69 10.25 -21.63
N GLY A 20 -22.72 11.56 -21.92
CA GLY A 20 -23.75 12.16 -22.79
C GLY A 20 -25.12 12.37 -22.17
N TYR A 21 -25.22 12.48 -20.84
CA TYR A 21 -26.45 12.99 -20.24
C TYR A 21 -26.73 14.41 -20.79
N ARG A 22 -27.98 14.68 -21.13
CA ARG A 22 -28.44 15.96 -21.72
C ARG A 22 -29.49 16.55 -20.82
N PHE A 23 -29.34 17.82 -20.50
CA PHE A 23 -30.29 18.57 -19.67
C PHE A 23 -30.63 19.90 -20.33
N ARG A 24 -31.89 20.33 -20.17
CA ARG A 24 -32.36 21.65 -20.53
C ARG A 24 -33.41 22.10 -19.49
N ILE A 25 -33.59 23.37 -19.33
CA ILE A 25 -34.52 24.00 -18.40
C ILE A 25 -35.43 24.97 -19.11
N ARG A 26 -36.67 25.15 -18.64
CA ARG A 26 -37.56 26.23 -19.03
C ARG A 26 -38.32 26.76 -17.84
N ALA A 27 -38.67 28.02 -17.87
CA ALA A 27 -39.54 28.64 -16.87
C ALA A 27 -41.01 28.34 -17.18
N TYR A 28 -41.86 28.44 -16.15
CA TYR A 28 -43.30 28.45 -16.33
C TYR A 28 -43.92 29.50 -15.37
N LYS A 29 -45.12 30.01 -15.78
CA LYS A 29 -45.99 30.82 -14.94
C LYS A 29 -47.41 30.22 -14.99
N THR A 30 -48.08 30.17 -13.85
CA THR A 30 -49.49 29.74 -13.81
C THR A 30 -50.35 30.95 -14.00
N VAL A 31 -51.25 30.89 -15.01
CA VAL A 31 -52.22 31.91 -15.35
C VAL A 31 -53.58 31.24 -15.40
N SER A 32 -54.52 31.67 -14.55
CA SER A 32 -55.88 31.08 -14.47
C SER A 32 -55.85 29.57 -14.32
N GLY A 33 -55.02 29.02 -13.42
CA GLY A 33 -54.88 27.58 -13.17
C GLY A 33 -54.06 26.80 -14.23
N THR A 34 -53.69 27.40 -15.34
CA THR A 34 -52.97 26.75 -16.45
C THR A 34 -51.51 27.20 -16.49
N LYS A 35 -50.58 26.23 -16.62
CA LYS A 35 -49.13 26.54 -16.77
C LYS A 35 -48.80 26.98 -18.18
N LYS A 36 -48.23 28.16 -18.31
CA LYS A 36 -47.64 28.70 -19.53
C LYS A 36 -46.14 28.61 -19.44
N TYR A 37 -45.45 28.13 -20.47
CA TYR A 37 -44.03 27.82 -20.48
C TYR A 37 -43.24 28.75 -21.40
N SER A 38 -42.04 29.11 -21.00
CA SER A 38 -41.06 29.71 -21.91
C SER A 38 -40.49 28.68 -22.91
N SER A 39 -39.74 29.18 -23.89
CA SER A 39 -38.85 28.32 -24.68
C SER A 39 -37.84 27.56 -23.77
N TRP A 40 -37.35 26.46 -24.26
CA TRP A 40 -36.29 25.72 -23.61
C TRP A 40 -34.97 26.49 -23.69
N SER A 41 -34.12 26.35 -22.64
CA SER A 41 -32.70 26.73 -22.71
C SER A 41 -31.98 25.90 -23.76
N SER A 42 -30.78 26.35 -24.13
CA SER A 42 -29.79 25.48 -24.78
C SER A 42 -29.51 24.21 -23.94
N GLU A 43 -29.14 23.15 -24.64
CA GLU A 43 -28.84 21.85 -24.03
C GLU A 43 -27.46 21.84 -23.36
N VAL A 44 -27.38 21.33 -22.15
CA VAL A 44 -26.12 21.06 -21.43
C VAL A 44 -25.84 19.58 -21.49
N LYS A 45 -24.63 19.19 -21.95
CA LYS A 45 -24.16 17.81 -22.00
C LYS A 45 -23.17 17.57 -20.85
N VAL A 46 -23.35 16.50 -20.09
CA VAL A 46 -22.50 16.12 -19.00
C VAL A 46 -22.19 14.63 -19.04
N ASN A 47 -20.99 14.30 -18.57
CA ASN A 47 -20.59 12.92 -18.28
C ASN A 47 -20.47 12.75 -16.76
N THR A 48 -20.76 11.57 -16.25
CA THR A 48 -20.61 11.28 -14.82
C THR A 48 -19.23 10.70 -14.53
N ASN A 49 -18.73 10.97 -13.33
CA ASN A 49 -17.47 10.41 -12.85
C ASN A 49 -17.59 8.89 -12.64
N PRO A 50 -16.50 8.13 -12.75
CA PRO A 50 -16.47 6.72 -12.37
C PRO A 50 -16.63 6.56 -10.86
N TYR A 51 -16.99 5.36 -10.41
CA TYR A 51 -16.95 5.01 -8.99
C TYR A 51 -15.53 5.14 -8.43
N GLY A 52 -15.42 5.38 -7.13
CA GLY A 52 -14.16 5.31 -6.40
C GLY A 52 -13.57 3.90 -6.40
N VAL A 53 -12.29 3.79 -6.07
CA VAL A 53 -11.56 2.52 -6.03
C VAL A 53 -11.82 1.80 -4.71
N GLY A 54 -12.31 0.56 -4.77
CA GLY A 54 -12.44 -0.34 -3.63
C GLY A 54 -11.21 -1.22 -3.42
N GLY A 55 -11.06 -1.80 -2.20
CA GLY A 55 -10.03 -2.80 -1.90
C GLY A 55 -8.58 -2.30 -1.94
N PHE A 56 -8.36 -0.97 -1.88
CA PHE A 56 -7.00 -0.42 -1.89
C PHE A 56 -6.25 -0.80 -0.62
N SER A 57 -5.17 -1.59 -0.77
CA SER A 57 -4.43 -2.18 0.34
C SER A 57 -2.98 -2.51 -0.04
N VAL A 58 -2.18 -2.87 0.96
CA VAL A 58 -0.83 -3.42 0.76
C VAL A 58 -0.92 -4.91 0.50
N LYS A 59 -0.41 -5.36 -0.65
CA LYS A 59 -0.28 -6.78 -1.01
C LYS A 59 0.98 -7.41 -0.39
N SER A 60 2.12 -6.72 -0.52
CA SER A 60 3.40 -7.15 0.04
C SER A 60 4.31 -5.96 0.29
N LYS A 61 5.28 -6.14 1.19
CA LYS A 61 6.29 -5.12 1.52
C LYS A 61 7.66 -5.74 1.74
N PHE A 62 8.67 -5.03 1.27
CA PHE A 62 10.07 -5.40 1.34
C PHE A 62 10.89 -4.22 1.86
N SER A 63 12.20 -4.37 1.89
CA SER A 63 13.10 -3.31 2.39
C SER A 63 13.01 -2.04 1.54
N VAL A 64 12.96 -2.18 0.22
CA VAL A 64 13.03 -1.04 -0.72
C VAL A 64 11.84 -0.95 -1.66
N SER A 65 10.79 -1.72 -1.41
CA SER A 65 9.59 -1.72 -2.25
C SER A 65 8.33 -2.11 -1.49
N VAL A 66 7.18 -1.65 -2.01
CA VAL A 66 5.84 -2.00 -1.53
C VAL A 66 4.96 -2.29 -2.73
N THR A 67 4.30 -3.44 -2.75
CA THR A 67 3.27 -3.75 -3.74
C THR A 67 1.90 -3.37 -3.19
N LEU A 68 1.22 -2.49 -3.90
CA LEU A 68 -0.13 -2.05 -3.63
C LEU A 68 -1.10 -2.81 -4.53
N GLN A 69 -2.32 -3.05 -4.06
CA GLN A 69 -3.37 -3.69 -4.83
C GLN A 69 -4.72 -3.01 -4.61
N TRP A 70 -5.63 -3.21 -5.56
CA TRP A 70 -6.99 -2.69 -5.51
C TRP A 70 -7.95 -3.53 -6.35
N ASN A 71 -9.24 -3.35 -6.15
CA ASN A 71 -10.26 -4.04 -6.93
C ASN A 71 -10.41 -3.40 -8.31
N LYS A 72 -10.70 -4.23 -9.32
CA LYS A 72 -11.07 -3.74 -10.66
C LYS A 72 -12.31 -2.87 -10.58
N GLY A 73 -12.22 -1.64 -11.09
CA GLY A 73 -13.34 -0.71 -11.17
C GLY A 73 -14.24 -1.02 -12.36
N THR A 74 -15.54 -1.19 -12.14
CA THR A 74 -16.52 -1.53 -13.19
C THR A 74 -16.77 -0.42 -14.19
N THR A 75 -16.54 0.85 -13.79
CA THR A 75 -16.78 2.04 -14.63
C THR A 75 -15.47 2.75 -15.00
N ALA A 76 -14.32 2.26 -14.57
CA ALA A 76 -13.02 2.86 -14.82
C ALA A 76 -12.49 2.57 -16.22
N SER A 77 -11.76 3.52 -16.80
CA SER A 77 -10.83 3.30 -17.92
C SER A 77 -9.43 2.97 -17.39
N GLY A 78 -9.06 3.51 -16.23
CA GLY A 78 -7.77 3.30 -15.58
C GLY A 78 -7.71 3.94 -14.21
N TYR A 79 -6.49 4.07 -13.68
CA TYR A 79 -6.24 4.53 -12.31
C TYR A 79 -5.07 5.51 -12.23
N GLU A 80 -5.13 6.40 -11.25
CA GLU A 80 -4.04 7.28 -10.86
C GLU A 80 -3.65 7.00 -9.41
N LEU A 81 -2.39 6.60 -9.21
CA LEU A 81 -1.80 6.32 -7.90
C LEU A 81 -0.89 7.47 -7.48
N GLN A 82 -1.08 7.98 -6.28
CA GLN A 82 -0.25 9.04 -5.72
C GLN A 82 0.46 8.59 -4.43
N GLN A 83 1.66 9.13 -4.24
CA GLN A 83 2.42 9.08 -3.00
C GLN A 83 2.56 10.48 -2.41
N TYR A 84 2.44 10.60 -1.09
CA TYR A 84 2.76 11.84 -0.38
C TYR A 84 4.28 11.97 -0.24
N LYS A 85 4.85 13.01 -0.84
CA LYS A 85 6.30 13.32 -0.82
C LYS A 85 6.50 14.81 -0.66
N ASN A 86 7.46 15.22 0.18
CA ASN A 86 7.85 16.62 0.34
C ASN A 86 6.65 17.57 0.54
N GLY A 87 5.73 17.19 1.43
CA GLY A 87 4.56 18.02 1.76
C GLY A 87 3.41 18.00 0.73
N LYS A 88 3.51 17.23 -0.37
CA LYS A 88 2.48 17.19 -1.43
C LYS A 88 2.20 15.79 -1.96
N TRP A 89 0.99 15.61 -2.51
CA TRP A 89 0.63 14.41 -3.24
C TRP A 89 1.23 14.47 -4.65
N THR A 90 1.99 13.45 -5.02
CA THR A 90 2.65 13.34 -6.32
C THR A 90 2.18 12.06 -7.01
N THR A 91 1.75 12.15 -8.25
CA THR A 91 1.41 10.98 -9.08
C THR A 91 2.68 10.18 -9.36
N ILE A 92 2.66 8.90 -8.98
CA ILE A 92 3.77 7.97 -9.17
C ILE A 92 3.49 6.89 -10.20
N TYR A 93 2.21 6.71 -10.55
CA TYR A 93 1.81 5.74 -11.55
C TYR A 93 0.41 6.06 -12.10
N THR A 94 0.25 5.89 -13.41
CA THR A 94 -1.04 5.92 -14.10
C THR A 94 -1.22 4.60 -14.85
N ALA A 95 -2.28 3.87 -14.55
CA ALA A 95 -2.66 2.67 -15.28
C ALA A 95 -3.70 3.02 -16.35
N ASP A 96 -3.43 2.71 -17.59
CA ASP A 96 -4.32 3.05 -18.72
C ASP A 96 -5.39 1.98 -19.01
N LYS A 97 -5.40 0.90 -18.21
CA LYS A 97 -6.38 -0.19 -18.33
C LYS A 97 -6.98 -0.50 -16.95
N ALA A 98 -8.30 -0.63 -16.90
CA ALA A 98 -9.03 -1.02 -15.69
C ALA A 98 -8.69 -2.44 -15.18
N THR A 99 -8.07 -3.28 -16.01
CA THR A 99 -7.62 -4.62 -15.65
C THR A 99 -6.36 -4.62 -14.80
N VAL A 100 -5.60 -3.53 -14.74
CA VAL A 100 -4.45 -3.38 -13.84
C VAL A 100 -4.96 -3.17 -12.43
N THR A 101 -4.64 -4.10 -11.52
CA THR A 101 -5.13 -4.10 -10.13
C THR A 101 -4.02 -4.13 -9.08
N SER A 102 -2.77 -3.94 -9.50
CA SER A 102 -1.63 -3.83 -8.60
C SER A 102 -0.50 -3.01 -9.20
N TYR A 103 0.35 -2.45 -8.33
CA TYR A 103 1.57 -1.75 -8.71
C TYR A 103 2.63 -1.87 -7.61
N THR A 104 3.89 -2.10 -8.00
CA THR A 104 5.01 -2.14 -7.07
C THR A 104 5.76 -0.82 -7.09
N VAL A 105 5.67 -0.09 -5.99
CA VAL A 105 6.48 1.11 -5.74
C VAL A 105 7.88 0.66 -5.35
N LYS A 106 8.88 1.06 -6.12
CA LYS A 106 10.29 0.71 -5.93
C LYS A 106 11.09 1.90 -5.38
N ASN A 107 12.37 1.66 -5.07
CA ASN A 107 13.34 2.67 -4.62
C ASN A 107 12.90 3.43 -3.34
N LEU A 108 12.21 2.73 -2.45
CA LEU A 108 11.92 3.23 -1.11
C LEU A 108 13.14 3.05 -0.21
N LYS A 109 13.24 3.83 0.86
CA LYS A 109 14.27 3.64 1.89
C LYS A 109 13.87 2.50 2.83
N ALA A 110 14.81 1.59 3.10
CA ALA A 110 14.60 0.50 4.05
C ALA A 110 14.44 1.02 5.48
N GLY A 111 13.65 0.30 6.28
CA GLY A 111 13.45 0.64 7.69
C GLY A 111 12.82 2.02 7.91
N THR A 112 12.02 2.51 6.97
CA THR A 112 11.40 3.84 7.00
C THR A 112 9.91 3.73 7.29
N ALA A 113 9.43 4.59 8.19
CA ALA A 113 8.02 4.67 8.56
C ALA A 113 7.22 5.61 7.69
N GLY A 114 5.91 5.35 7.59
CA GLY A 114 4.91 6.34 7.23
C GLY A 114 4.83 6.74 5.76
N TYR A 115 5.27 5.91 4.82
CA TYR A 115 4.93 6.13 3.41
C TYR A 115 3.41 6.16 3.25
N GLN A 116 2.90 7.18 2.55
CA GLN A 116 1.47 7.37 2.37
C GLN A 116 1.11 7.27 0.89
N PHE A 117 0.02 6.55 0.61
CA PHE A 117 -0.48 6.33 -0.74
C PHE A 117 -1.99 6.52 -0.81
N ARG A 118 -2.48 6.99 -1.96
CA ARG A 118 -3.90 7.03 -2.33
C ARG A 118 -4.07 6.74 -3.80
N ILE A 119 -5.24 6.25 -4.19
CA ILE A 119 -5.57 5.92 -5.58
C ILE A 119 -6.95 6.46 -5.93
N ARG A 120 -7.16 6.80 -7.20
CA ARG A 120 -8.49 7.08 -7.77
C ARG A 120 -8.65 6.43 -9.13
N ALA A 121 -9.87 6.13 -9.50
CA ALA A 121 -10.20 5.73 -10.84
C ALA A 121 -10.39 6.96 -11.74
N TYR A 122 -10.19 6.80 -13.05
CA TYR A 122 -10.64 7.74 -14.04
C TYR A 122 -11.42 7.03 -15.16
N LYS A 123 -12.30 7.79 -15.81
CA LYS A 123 -12.98 7.42 -17.05
C LYS A 123 -12.56 8.39 -18.16
N THR A 124 -12.21 7.84 -19.32
CA THR A 124 -11.85 8.65 -20.49
C THR A 124 -13.07 8.87 -21.37
N TYR A 125 -13.29 10.12 -21.75
CA TYR A 125 -14.32 10.56 -22.68
C TYR A 125 -13.65 11.38 -23.79
N GLY A 126 -13.48 10.79 -24.98
CA GLY A 126 -12.58 11.35 -25.98
C GLY A 126 -11.16 11.47 -25.44
N THR A 127 -10.59 12.68 -25.47
CA THR A 127 -9.26 12.97 -24.93
C THR A 127 -9.23 13.37 -23.46
N LYS A 128 -10.40 13.59 -22.84
CA LYS A 128 -10.50 14.11 -21.45
C LYS A 128 -10.68 12.99 -20.43
N LYS A 129 -9.95 13.07 -19.34
CA LYS A 129 -10.12 12.19 -18.16
C LYS A 129 -11.03 12.86 -17.13
N GLN A 130 -12.06 12.14 -16.68
CA GLN A 130 -12.84 12.50 -15.49
C GLN A 130 -12.52 11.54 -14.37
N TYR A 131 -12.35 12.05 -13.15
CA TYR A 131 -11.84 11.31 -12.01
C TYR A 131 -12.93 11.03 -10.99
N GLY A 132 -12.93 9.81 -10.46
CA GLY A 132 -13.67 9.46 -9.25
C GLY A 132 -13.01 10.01 -7.98
N SER A 133 -13.63 9.76 -6.84
CA SER A 133 -13.07 10.14 -5.54
C SER A 133 -11.78 9.39 -5.24
N TRP A 134 -10.90 10.03 -4.43
CA TRP A 134 -9.73 9.37 -3.87
C TRP A 134 -10.14 8.27 -2.88
N SER A 135 -9.37 7.20 -2.83
CA SER A 135 -9.43 6.19 -1.77
C SER A 135 -9.07 6.81 -0.41
N LYS A 136 -9.35 6.07 0.66
CA LYS A 136 -8.68 6.34 1.95
C LYS A 136 -7.17 6.26 1.77
N VAL A 137 -6.43 7.09 2.55
CA VAL A 137 -4.97 7.05 2.58
C VAL A 137 -4.52 5.82 3.34
N ILE A 138 -3.62 5.02 2.74
CA ILE A 138 -2.93 3.96 3.46
C ILE A 138 -1.54 4.42 3.88
N LYS A 139 -1.11 4.01 5.09
CA LYS A 139 0.23 4.26 5.63
C LYS A 139 1.00 2.95 5.69
N VAL A 140 2.25 2.96 5.23
CA VAL A 140 3.08 1.75 5.12
C VAL A 140 4.48 2.02 5.66
N ASN A 141 5.00 1.08 6.45
CA ASN A 141 6.40 1.04 6.87
C ASN A 141 7.14 -0.01 6.03
N THR A 142 8.35 0.29 5.59
CA THR A 142 9.20 -0.68 4.88
C THR A 142 9.92 -1.58 5.86
N ASN A 143 10.28 -2.79 5.42
CA ASN A 143 11.09 -3.71 6.20
C ASN A 143 12.53 -3.17 6.34
N PRO A 144 13.28 -3.53 7.39
CA PRO A 144 14.72 -3.30 7.43
C PRO A 144 15.41 -4.16 6.37
N TYR A 145 16.66 -3.85 6.06
CA TYR A 145 17.51 -4.77 5.30
C TYR A 145 17.68 -6.10 6.06
N GLY A 146 17.94 -7.15 5.31
CA GLY A 146 18.38 -8.42 5.88
C GLY A 146 19.74 -8.29 6.57
N VAL A 147 20.10 -9.29 7.37
CA VAL A 147 21.40 -9.38 8.03
C VAL A 147 22.42 -9.93 7.03
N GLY A 148 23.62 -9.35 6.99
CA GLY A 148 24.76 -9.89 6.24
C GLY A 148 25.79 -10.55 7.15
N GLY A 149 26.69 -11.38 6.60
CA GLY A 149 27.86 -11.93 7.29
C GLY A 149 27.53 -12.87 8.46
N PHE A 150 26.36 -13.54 8.43
CA PHE A 150 25.95 -14.48 9.46
C PHE A 150 26.77 -15.77 9.39
N LYS A 151 27.53 -16.08 10.43
CA LYS A 151 28.40 -17.24 10.52
C LYS A 151 28.65 -17.66 11.95
N VAL A 152 29.25 -18.82 12.14
CA VAL A 152 29.84 -19.22 13.42
C VAL A 152 31.17 -18.49 13.58
N LYS A 153 31.37 -17.87 14.75
CA LYS A 153 32.61 -17.24 15.17
C LYS A 153 33.51 -18.24 15.88
N SER A 154 32.93 -19.03 16.80
CA SER A 154 33.64 -20.05 17.57
C SER A 154 32.67 -21.12 18.07
N THR A 155 33.21 -22.29 18.39
CA THR A 155 32.49 -23.43 18.99
C THR A 155 33.18 -23.84 20.27
N ALA A 156 32.40 -24.33 21.24
CA ALA A 156 32.88 -25.02 22.43
C ALA A 156 32.03 -26.29 22.65
N LYS A 157 32.38 -27.10 23.65
CA LYS A 157 31.73 -28.42 23.88
C LYS A 157 30.18 -28.35 23.86
N ASN A 158 29.60 -27.33 24.48
CA ASN A 158 28.15 -27.19 24.65
C ASN A 158 27.63 -25.82 24.21
N SER A 159 28.39 -25.08 23.42
CA SER A 159 27.97 -23.74 22.93
C SER A 159 28.54 -23.42 21.55
N VAL A 160 27.85 -22.50 20.90
CA VAL A 160 28.26 -21.91 19.60
C VAL A 160 28.11 -20.40 19.69
N THR A 161 29.18 -19.67 19.39
CA THR A 161 29.11 -18.21 19.24
C THR A 161 28.86 -17.85 17.79
N LEU A 162 27.73 -17.20 17.53
CA LEU A 162 27.30 -16.68 16.23
C LEU A 162 27.77 -15.24 16.08
N GLN A 163 28.09 -14.83 14.86
CA GLN A 163 28.37 -13.43 14.53
C GLN A 163 27.71 -13.01 13.23
N TRP A 164 27.49 -11.71 13.06
CA TRP A 164 26.90 -11.10 11.88
C TRP A 164 27.32 -9.64 11.73
N ASN A 165 27.06 -9.07 10.55
CA ASN A 165 27.32 -7.67 10.30
C ASN A 165 26.22 -6.80 10.94
N LYS A 166 26.59 -5.63 11.47
CA LYS A 166 25.65 -4.64 11.99
C LYS A 166 24.64 -4.24 10.91
N GLY A 167 23.34 -4.37 11.21
CA GLY A 167 22.27 -3.94 10.33
C GLY A 167 22.05 -2.42 10.39
N THR A 168 22.23 -1.73 9.28
CA THR A 168 22.14 -0.26 9.19
C THR A 168 20.75 0.29 9.45
N THR A 169 19.70 -0.51 9.23
CA THR A 169 18.29 -0.11 9.39
C THR A 169 17.56 -0.88 10.49
N ALA A 170 18.27 -1.77 11.19
CA ALA A 170 17.71 -2.60 12.24
C ALA A 170 17.51 -1.85 13.57
N SER A 171 16.53 -2.28 14.36
CA SER A 171 16.45 -2.01 15.80
C SER A 171 17.05 -3.15 16.63
N GLY A 172 17.16 -4.33 16.05
CA GLY A 172 17.72 -5.52 16.67
C GLY A 172 17.55 -6.77 15.82
N TYR A 173 17.72 -7.94 16.43
CA TYR A 173 17.78 -9.22 15.72
C TYR A 173 16.97 -10.28 16.43
N VAL A 174 16.52 -11.28 15.67
CA VAL A 174 15.92 -12.51 16.19
C VAL A 174 16.72 -13.68 15.64
N ILE A 175 17.14 -14.57 16.55
CA ILE A 175 17.85 -15.82 16.24
C ILE A 175 16.91 -16.98 16.54
N GLU A 176 16.84 -17.92 15.61
CA GLU A 176 16.09 -19.17 15.74
C GLU A 176 17.02 -20.35 15.40
N LYS A 177 16.75 -21.52 16.00
CA LYS A 177 17.45 -22.79 15.80
C LYS A 177 16.48 -23.84 15.26
N TRP A 178 16.91 -24.65 14.32
CA TRP A 178 16.17 -25.84 13.86
C TRP A 178 16.24 -26.95 14.90
N ASN A 179 15.11 -27.52 15.27
CA ASN A 179 15.03 -28.60 16.27
C ASN A 179 14.74 -29.99 15.64
N GLY A 180 14.87 -30.13 14.32
CA GLY A 180 14.52 -31.34 13.57
C GLY A 180 13.13 -31.30 12.93
N ASN A 181 12.23 -30.46 13.44
CA ASN A 181 10.85 -30.34 12.94
C ASN A 181 10.45 -28.89 12.59
N LYS A 182 10.86 -27.92 13.41
CA LYS A 182 10.51 -26.51 13.25
C LYS A 182 11.61 -25.58 13.75
N TRP A 183 11.53 -24.34 13.34
CA TRP A 183 12.36 -23.28 13.87
C TRP A 183 11.86 -22.84 15.25
N VAL A 184 12.74 -22.90 16.25
CA VAL A 184 12.45 -22.49 17.62
C VAL A 184 13.25 -21.24 17.99
N HIS A 185 12.62 -20.38 18.74
CA HIS A 185 13.22 -19.12 19.21
C HIS A 185 14.42 -19.41 20.10
N VAL A 186 15.54 -18.72 19.85
CA VAL A 186 16.75 -18.75 20.67
C VAL A 186 16.93 -17.45 21.43
N ALA A 187 16.92 -16.33 20.71
CA ALA A 187 17.14 -15.01 21.31
C ALA A 187 16.46 -13.89 20.52
N ARG A 188 16.03 -12.86 21.25
CA ARG A 188 15.66 -11.56 20.73
C ARG A 188 16.64 -10.52 21.27
N ILE A 189 17.42 -9.93 20.40
CA ILE A 189 18.45 -8.93 20.70
C ILE A 189 17.89 -7.57 20.33
N THR A 190 17.68 -6.69 21.31
CA THR A 190 17.01 -5.40 21.13
C THR A 190 17.98 -4.26 20.78
N SER A 191 19.27 -4.55 20.65
CA SER A 191 20.29 -3.60 20.23
C SER A 191 20.83 -3.93 18.83
N ALA A 192 20.76 -2.98 17.91
CA ALA A 192 21.34 -3.12 16.57
C ALA A 192 22.88 -3.11 16.56
N SER A 193 23.52 -2.67 17.64
CA SER A 193 24.99 -2.66 17.78
C SER A 193 25.55 -4.02 18.17
N THR A 194 24.73 -4.92 18.72
CA THR A 194 25.14 -6.29 19.05
C THR A 194 25.32 -7.09 17.78
N THR A 195 26.51 -7.66 17.58
CA THR A 195 26.88 -8.41 16.37
C THR A 195 27.34 -9.83 16.67
N THR A 196 27.25 -10.27 17.93
CA THR A 196 27.56 -11.63 18.35
C THR A 196 26.53 -12.11 19.37
N TYR A 197 26.33 -13.43 19.43
CA TYR A 197 25.52 -14.09 20.45
C TYR A 197 25.98 -15.52 20.67
N THR A 198 26.15 -15.92 21.94
CA THR A 198 26.53 -17.31 22.31
C THR A 198 25.28 -18.10 22.66
N VAL A 199 25.03 -19.15 21.88
CA VAL A 199 23.97 -20.13 22.14
C VAL A 199 24.55 -21.22 23.02
N ASN A 200 24.06 -21.35 24.24
CA ASN A 200 24.48 -22.34 25.22
C ASN A 200 23.55 -23.57 25.28
N GLY A 201 23.92 -24.60 26.01
CA GLY A 201 23.08 -25.78 26.25
C GLY A 201 22.92 -26.69 25.02
N LEU A 202 23.88 -26.66 24.10
CA LEU A 202 23.91 -27.53 22.94
C LEU A 202 24.52 -28.89 23.28
N LYS A 203 24.10 -29.95 22.59
CA LYS A 203 24.72 -31.26 22.69
C LYS A 203 26.08 -31.24 21.97
N SER A 204 27.13 -31.85 22.58
CA SER A 204 28.41 -32.01 21.89
C SER A 204 28.28 -32.93 20.66
N ASN A 205 29.18 -32.78 19.71
CA ASN A 205 29.23 -33.56 18.45
C ASN A 205 27.87 -33.63 17.70
N THR A 206 27.14 -32.50 17.70
CA THR A 206 25.83 -32.43 17.07
C THR A 206 25.79 -31.24 16.12
N SER A 207 25.33 -31.46 14.87
CA SER A 207 25.13 -30.41 13.89
C SER A 207 23.88 -29.61 14.19
N TYR A 208 23.99 -28.28 14.06
CA TYR A 208 22.88 -27.34 14.29
C TYR A 208 22.71 -26.38 13.13
N GLN A 209 21.46 -26.04 12.84
CA GLN A 209 21.12 -24.98 11.90
C GLN A 209 20.58 -23.77 12.66
N PHE A 210 21.06 -22.60 12.28
CA PHE A 210 20.61 -21.31 12.82
C PHE A 210 20.15 -20.41 11.70
N LYS A 211 19.14 -19.57 11.99
CA LYS A 211 18.80 -18.44 11.13
C LYS A 211 18.70 -17.18 11.94
N ILE A 212 19.00 -16.07 11.30
CA ILE A 212 18.89 -14.74 11.86
C ILE A 212 18.09 -13.84 10.95
N ARG A 213 17.33 -12.92 11.53
CA ARG A 213 16.69 -11.81 10.82
C ARG A 213 16.76 -10.54 11.63
N ALA A 214 16.97 -9.42 10.95
CA ALA A 214 16.84 -8.12 11.54
C ALA A 214 15.37 -7.76 11.75
N PHE A 215 15.05 -6.97 12.77
CA PHE A 215 13.76 -6.31 12.89
C PHE A 215 13.92 -4.80 13.06
N LYS A 216 12.91 -4.06 12.64
CA LYS A 216 12.71 -2.64 12.90
C LYS A 216 11.44 -2.45 13.70
N SER A 217 11.55 -1.77 14.83
CA SER A 217 10.39 -1.44 15.68
C SER A 217 9.74 -0.15 15.22
N TYR A 218 8.42 -0.17 15.11
CA TYR A 218 7.56 0.96 14.81
C TYR A 218 6.42 1.00 15.83
N SER A 219 5.74 2.11 15.97
CA SER A 219 4.54 2.22 16.81
C SER A 219 3.43 1.21 16.46
N THR A 220 3.39 0.78 15.18
CA THR A 220 2.43 -0.22 14.67
C THR A 220 2.93 -1.67 14.78
N GLY A 221 4.05 -1.91 15.46
CA GLY A 221 4.67 -3.23 15.62
C GLY A 221 5.96 -3.42 14.81
N ASN A 222 6.57 -4.59 14.94
CA ASN A 222 7.83 -4.90 14.30
C ASN A 222 7.67 -5.28 12.83
N GLN A 223 8.61 -4.83 12.00
CA GLN A 223 8.81 -5.31 10.64
C GLN A 223 10.12 -6.08 10.57
N TYR A 224 10.16 -7.14 9.77
CA TYR A 224 11.30 -8.04 9.70
C TYR A 224 11.93 -8.01 8.30
N GLY A 225 13.26 -7.98 8.27
CA GLY A 225 14.05 -8.18 7.06
C GLY A 225 14.07 -9.65 6.62
N THR A 226 14.73 -9.91 5.50
CA THR A 226 14.95 -11.29 5.03
C THR A 226 15.77 -12.09 6.04
N CYS A 227 15.45 -13.39 6.18
CA CYS A 227 16.24 -14.30 7.00
C CYS A 227 17.54 -14.68 6.27
N LEU A 228 18.61 -14.82 7.02
CA LEU A 228 19.83 -15.47 6.58
C LEU A 228 19.99 -16.79 7.36
N LEU A 229 20.26 -17.86 6.63
CA LEU A 229 20.45 -19.21 7.17
C LEU A 229 21.93 -19.52 7.29
N TYR A 230 22.31 -20.17 8.37
CA TYR A 230 23.60 -20.83 8.55
C TYR A 230 23.37 -22.32 8.82
N THR A 231 24.01 -23.19 8.05
CA THR A 231 24.08 -24.62 8.32
C THR A 231 25.50 -24.96 8.68
N SER A 232 25.73 -25.57 9.84
CA SER A 232 27.05 -26.10 10.20
C SER A 232 27.43 -27.18 9.18
N PRO A 233 28.68 -27.20 8.66
CA PRO A 233 29.18 -28.39 8.01
C PRO A 233 29.06 -29.58 8.97
N SER A 234 28.68 -30.73 8.45
CA SER A 234 28.68 -32.02 9.15
C SER A 234 30.10 -32.44 9.51
#